data_58ec23324206abbc0a5c7325b5bb0391
#
_entry.id   58ec23324206abbc0a5c7325b5bb0391
#
_cell.length_a   1.000
_cell.length_b   1.000
_cell.length_c   1.000
_cell.angle_alpha   90.00
_cell.angle_beta   90.00
_cell.angle_gamma   90.00
#
_symmetry.space_group_name_H-M   'P 1'
#
loop_
_entity.id
_entity.type
_entity.pdbx_description
1 polymer ?
#
loop_
_entity_poly.entity_id
_entity_poly.type
_entity_poly.pdbx_seq_one_letter_code
_entity_poly.pdbx_strand_id
1 'polypeptide(L)'
;MFRYCNALTLFLLLAGSPVQASTTLRCGNGLVSSGSTTAEVQAKCGTPLTRDPLGSITRIGNYGESYELQVEEWSYGPRSGMYYFLRFEGGRLVRVDSKRKQ
;
A
#
# COMPACT_ATOMS: atom_id res chain seq x y z
N MET A 1 -33.75 -36.68 -19.16
CA MET A 1 -33.36 -36.23 -18.90
C MET A 1 -32.64 -35.66 -18.40
N PHE A 2 -32.36 -35.27 -18.30
CA PHE A 2 -31.66 -34.67 -17.92
C PHE A 2 -31.03 -34.18 -17.25
N ARG A 3 -30.67 -34.03 -17.03
CA ARG A 3 -30.14 -33.52 -16.56
C ARG A 3 -29.41 -33.01 -15.99
N TYR A 4 -29.10 -32.56 -15.86
CA TYR A 4 -28.42 -32.01 -15.40
C TYR A 4 -27.81 -31.42 -14.81
N CYS A 5 -27.58 -31.25 -14.71
CA CYS A 5 -27.00 -30.63 -14.32
C CYS A 5 -26.46 -30.28 -13.64
N ASN A 6 -26.21 -30.20 -13.46
CA ASN A 6 -25.60 -29.74 -12.87
C ASN A 6 -24.84 -29.32 -12.40
N ALA A 7 -24.57 -29.03 -12.32
CA ALA A 7 -23.79 -28.52 -11.97
C ALA A 7 -23.21 -28.01 -11.44
N LEU A 8 -22.98 -27.70 -11.34
CA LEU A 8 -22.35 -27.06 -10.90
C LEU A 8 -21.69 -26.56 -10.38
N THR A 9 -21.47 -26.33 -10.23
CA THR A 9 -20.85 -25.76 -9.87
C THR A 9 -20.24 -25.31 -9.19
N LEU A 10 -19.95 -25.02 -8.99
CA LEU A 10 -19.34 -24.55 -8.36
C LEU A 10 -18.58 -24.07 -7.94
N PHE A 11 -18.18 -23.58 -7.73
CA PHE A 11 -17.37 -23.07 -7.42
C PHE A 11 -16.92 -22.57 -6.59
N LEU A 12 -16.31 -22.19 -6.31
CA LEU A 12 -15.77 -21.77 -5.63
C LEU A 12 -15.14 -21.09 -5.25
N LEU A 13 -14.78 -20.60 -4.85
CA LEU A 13 -14.19 -19.93 -4.54
C LEU A 13 -13.58 -19.69 -3.68
N LEU A 14 -12.84 -19.35 -3.51
CA LEU A 14 -12.16 -19.11 -2.74
C LEU A 14 -11.68 -18.24 -2.31
N ALA A 15 -11.53 -17.98 -1.93
CA ALA A 15 -11.19 -16.89 -1.54
C ALA A 15 -10.19 -16.65 -0.62
N GLY A 16 -9.22 -16.74 -0.72
CA GLY A 16 -8.20 -16.42 0.15
C GLY A 16 -8.28 -15.03 0.53
N SER A 17 -7.95 -14.67 1.68
CA SER A 17 -7.90 -13.37 2.06
C SER A 17 -6.52 -12.91 1.98
N PRO A 18 -6.16 -12.33 0.98
CA PRO A 18 -4.78 -11.95 0.80
C PRO A 18 -4.39 -10.84 1.74
N VAL A 19 -3.13 -10.80 2.02
CA VAL A 19 -2.55 -9.62 2.57
C VAL A 19 -2.83 -8.51 1.61
N GLN A 20 -3.32 -7.42 2.10
CA GLN A 20 -3.68 -6.34 1.25
C GLN A 20 -2.56 -5.35 1.14
N ALA A 21 -2.10 -5.15 -0.07
CA ALA A 21 -1.30 -3.99 -0.40
C ALA A 21 -2.22 -3.08 -1.19
N SER A 22 -2.31 -1.86 -0.84
CA SER A 22 -3.18 -0.96 -1.54
C SER A 22 -2.43 0.31 -1.88
N THR A 23 -3.10 1.25 -2.52
CA THR A 23 -2.50 2.51 -2.87
C THR A 23 -3.16 3.68 -2.17
N THR A 24 -4.04 3.39 -1.21
CA THR A 24 -4.72 4.46 -0.49
C THR A 24 -4.73 4.19 1.00
N LEU A 25 -4.82 5.24 1.78
CA LEU A 25 -4.95 5.15 3.22
C LEU A 25 -5.80 6.30 3.68
N ARG A 26 -6.79 6.00 4.52
CA ARG A 26 -7.61 7.03 5.14
C ARG A 26 -7.00 7.41 6.47
N CYS A 27 -6.72 8.69 6.65
CA CYS A 27 -6.18 9.20 7.89
C CYS A 27 -7.15 10.24 8.42
N GLY A 28 -7.88 9.88 9.48
CA GLY A 28 -8.77 10.86 10.09
C GLY A 28 -9.61 11.58 9.08
N ASN A 29 -9.27 12.82 8.81
CA ASN A 29 -10.04 13.65 7.90
C ASN A 29 -9.60 13.60 6.46
N GLY A 30 -8.53 12.89 6.17
CA GLY A 30 -7.97 12.94 4.84
C GLY A 30 -7.75 11.58 4.24
N LEU A 31 -7.56 11.57 2.96
CA LEU A 31 -7.22 10.37 2.22
C LEU A 31 -5.93 10.63 1.47
N VAL A 32 -4.98 9.73 1.61
CA VAL A 32 -3.75 9.81 0.84
C VAL A 32 -3.71 8.61 -0.09
N SER A 33 -3.07 8.78 -1.23
CA SER A 33 -3.05 7.74 -2.22
C SER A 33 -1.73 7.78 -2.96
N SER A 34 -1.55 6.81 -3.84
CA SER A 34 -0.35 6.74 -4.66
C SER A 34 -0.13 8.08 -5.34
N GLY A 35 1.09 8.59 -5.24
CA GLY A 35 1.44 9.90 -5.76
C GLY A 35 1.42 11.02 -4.73
N SER A 36 0.81 10.80 -3.56
CA SER A 36 0.82 11.81 -2.52
C SER A 36 2.25 12.05 -2.05
N THR A 37 2.58 13.31 -1.80
CA THR A 37 3.92 13.64 -1.32
C THR A 37 4.04 13.35 0.17
N THR A 38 5.28 13.25 0.64
CA THR A 38 5.50 13.06 2.07
C THR A 38 4.90 14.20 2.88
N ALA A 39 5.02 15.44 2.36
CA ALA A 39 4.44 16.58 3.07
C ALA A 39 2.93 16.46 3.17
N GLU A 40 2.29 16.02 2.09
CA GLU A 40 0.85 15.86 2.08
C GLU A 40 0.42 14.76 3.03
N VAL A 41 1.14 13.64 3.05
CA VAL A 41 0.83 12.55 3.96
C VAL A 41 0.98 13.01 5.40
N GLN A 42 2.04 13.74 5.71
CA GLN A 42 2.22 14.22 7.07
C GLN A 42 1.15 15.22 7.47
N ALA A 43 0.73 16.06 6.54
CA ALA A 43 -0.33 17.03 6.84
C ALA A 43 -1.65 16.34 7.15
N LYS A 44 -1.95 15.24 6.47
CA LYS A 44 -3.23 14.55 6.64
C LYS A 44 -3.18 13.47 7.72
N CYS A 45 -2.05 12.80 7.86
CA CYS A 45 -1.93 11.66 8.75
C CYS A 45 -1.14 11.94 10.01
N GLY A 46 -0.46 13.07 10.07
CA GLY A 46 0.33 13.42 11.24
C GLY A 46 1.71 12.80 11.22
N THR A 47 2.39 12.91 12.34
CA THR A 47 3.74 12.38 12.47
C THR A 47 3.69 10.86 12.48
N PRO A 48 4.48 10.19 11.64
CA PRO A 48 4.48 8.73 11.66
C PRO A 48 5.16 8.20 12.92
N LEU A 49 4.85 6.96 13.21
CA LEU A 49 5.49 6.26 14.31
C LEU A 49 6.99 6.07 14.04
N THR A 50 7.33 5.67 12.83
CA THR A 50 8.72 5.56 12.43
C THR A 50 8.91 6.05 11.00
N ARG A 51 10.14 6.40 10.69
CA ARG A 51 10.57 6.75 9.34
C ARG A 51 11.89 6.03 9.11
N ASP A 52 11.87 5.09 8.19
CA ASP A 52 13.05 4.27 7.96
C ASP A 52 13.57 4.46 6.55
N PRO A 53 14.78 4.95 6.39
CA PRO A 53 15.37 5.01 5.05
C PRO A 53 15.72 3.59 4.61
N LEU A 54 15.35 3.25 3.39
CA LEU A 54 15.58 1.92 2.85
C LEU A 54 16.62 1.92 1.72
N GLY A 55 17.29 3.06 1.50
CA GLY A 55 18.27 3.15 0.44
C GLY A 55 17.70 3.79 -0.78
N SER A 56 18.16 3.37 -1.94
CA SER A 56 17.70 3.96 -3.18
C SER A 56 17.45 2.88 -4.21
N ILE A 57 16.66 3.22 -5.21
CA ILE A 57 16.39 2.35 -6.34
C ILE A 57 16.63 3.13 -7.61
N THR A 58 16.87 2.40 -8.68
CA THR A 58 17.05 3.02 -9.99
C THR A 58 15.82 2.76 -10.83
N ARG A 59 15.33 3.79 -11.48
CA ARG A 59 14.21 3.70 -12.40
C ARG A 59 14.65 4.14 -13.79
N ILE A 60 13.97 3.63 -14.80
CA ILE A 60 14.25 4.00 -16.18
C ILE A 60 13.12 4.89 -16.65
N GLY A 61 13.48 6.06 -17.17
CA GLY A 61 12.49 6.99 -17.67
C GLY A 61 12.02 6.65 -19.07
N ASN A 62 11.11 7.47 -19.58
CA ASN A 62 10.45 7.20 -20.85
C ASN A 62 11.41 7.24 -22.04
N TYR A 63 12.54 7.90 -21.88
CA TYR A 63 13.50 8.02 -22.96
C TYR A 63 14.76 7.21 -22.70
N GLY A 64 14.67 6.22 -21.84
CA GLY A 64 15.79 5.34 -21.55
C GLY A 64 16.79 5.90 -20.55
N GLU A 65 16.57 7.11 -20.05
CA GLU A 65 17.45 7.65 -19.03
C GLU A 65 17.23 6.93 -17.72
N SER A 66 18.27 6.80 -16.92
CA SER A 66 18.12 6.20 -15.60
C SER A 66 18.20 7.30 -14.55
N TYR A 67 17.48 7.12 -13.48
CA TYR A 67 17.52 8.06 -12.37
C TYR A 67 17.33 7.30 -11.07
N GLU A 68 17.81 7.89 -9.99
CA GLU A 68 17.83 7.25 -8.70
C GLU A 68 16.82 7.92 -7.80
N LEU A 69 16.07 7.11 -7.07
CA LEU A 69 15.08 7.60 -6.12
C LEU A 69 15.41 7.09 -4.74
N GLN A 70 15.32 7.97 -3.76
CA GLN A 70 15.44 7.55 -2.37
C GLN A 70 14.17 6.86 -1.95
N VAL A 71 14.32 5.79 -1.19
CA VAL A 71 13.18 5.01 -0.72
C VAL A 71 13.13 5.10 0.79
N GLU A 72 11.94 5.34 1.32
CA GLU A 72 11.77 5.28 2.76
C GLU A 72 10.40 4.69 3.08
N GLU A 73 10.30 4.20 4.30
CA GLU A 73 9.06 3.60 4.76
C GLU A 73 8.64 4.29 6.04
N TRP A 74 7.41 4.73 6.09
CA TRP A 74 6.83 5.32 7.28
C TRP A 74 5.83 4.34 7.86
N SER A 75 5.75 4.27 9.19
CA SER A 75 4.74 3.44 9.81
C SER A 75 3.81 4.30 10.63
N TYR A 76 2.56 3.88 10.65
CA TYR A 76 1.50 4.51 11.44
C TYR A 76 0.75 3.42 12.19
N GLY A 77 0.21 3.78 13.31
CA GLY A 77 -0.60 2.86 14.06
C GLY A 77 -0.09 2.67 15.47
N PRO A 78 -0.65 1.71 16.20
CA PRO A 78 -1.75 0.85 15.76
C PRO A 78 -3.09 1.58 15.77
N ARG A 79 -3.92 1.25 14.82
CA ARG A 79 -5.29 1.72 14.78
C ARG A 79 -6.16 0.49 14.61
N SER A 80 -7.04 0.27 15.57
CA SER A 80 -7.90 -0.92 15.56
C SER A 80 -7.06 -2.20 15.39
N GLY A 81 -5.89 -2.21 16.01
CA GLY A 81 -5.01 -3.38 15.96
C GLY A 81 -4.20 -3.51 14.70
N MET A 82 -4.19 -2.52 13.86
CA MET A 82 -3.46 -2.59 12.60
C MET A 82 -2.36 -1.56 12.54
N TYR A 83 -1.24 -1.93 11.98
CA TYR A 83 -0.18 -1.03 11.59
C TYR A 83 -0.23 -0.84 10.09
N TYR A 84 0.18 0.34 9.66
CA TYR A 84 0.20 0.69 8.23
C TYR A 84 1.60 1.12 7.87
N PHE A 85 2.10 0.59 6.76
CA PHE A 85 3.45 0.87 6.29
C PHE A 85 3.35 1.52 4.93
N LEU A 86 3.87 2.73 4.84
CA LEU A 86 3.77 3.54 3.64
C LEU A 86 5.14 3.60 2.99
N ARG A 87 5.23 3.14 1.77
CA ARG A 87 6.49 3.18 1.04
C ARG A 87 6.50 4.39 0.14
N PHE A 88 7.56 5.17 0.27
CA PHE A 88 7.76 6.37 -0.54
C PHE A 88 8.99 6.17 -1.42
N GLU A 89 8.86 6.56 -2.66
CA GLU A 89 9.97 6.56 -3.60
C GLU A 89 10.07 7.95 -4.19
N GLY A 90 11.22 8.60 -3.96
CA GLY A 90 11.39 9.95 -4.42
C GLY A 90 10.45 10.94 -3.77
N GLY A 91 10.04 10.65 -2.53
CA GLY A 91 9.14 11.55 -1.82
C GLY A 91 7.68 11.42 -2.19
N ARG A 92 7.31 10.35 -2.90
CA ARG A 92 5.92 10.13 -3.26
C ARG A 92 5.49 8.75 -2.85
N LEU A 93 4.28 8.67 -2.35
CA LEU A 93 3.71 7.41 -1.88
C LEU A 93 3.50 6.48 -3.05
N VAL A 94 3.95 5.23 -2.92
CA VAL A 94 3.75 4.24 -3.97
C VAL A 94 2.95 3.04 -3.50
N ARG A 95 2.92 2.79 -2.19
CA ARG A 95 2.22 1.60 -1.71
C ARG A 95 1.92 1.75 -0.22
N VAL A 96 0.78 1.19 0.18
CA VAL A 96 0.39 1.10 1.58
C VAL A 96 0.18 -0.37 1.89
N ASP A 97 0.90 -0.89 2.86
CA ASP A 97 0.69 -2.24 3.36
C ASP A 97 0.12 -2.15 4.76
N SER A 98 -0.69 -3.10 5.13
CA SER A 98 -1.22 -3.15 6.48
C SER A 98 -0.89 -4.47 7.10
N LYS A 99 -0.70 -4.47 8.41
CA LYS A 99 -0.31 -5.66 9.12
C LYS A 99 -0.95 -5.63 10.49
N ARG A 100 -1.50 -6.77 10.88
CA ARG A 100 -2.13 -6.86 12.17
C ARG A 100 -1.07 -6.82 13.27
N LYS A 101 -1.39 -6.15 14.35
CA LYS A 101 -0.53 -6.15 15.51
C LYS A 101 -0.48 -7.56 16.09
N GLN A 102 0.71 -8.02 16.37
CA GLN A 102 0.92 -9.35 16.94
C GLN A 102 0.78 -9.33 18.44
#